data_57e79c0c4c7594002c8ec07d462e5e3b
#
_entry.id   57e79c0c4c7594002c8ec07d462e5e3b
#
_cell.length_a   1.000
_cell.length_b   1.000
_cell.length_c   1.000
_cell.angle_alpha   90.00
_cell.angle_beta   90.00
_cell.angle_gamma   90.00
#
_symmetry.space_group_name_H-M   'P 1'
#
loop_
_entity.id
_entity.type
_entity.pdbx_description
1 polymer ?
#
loop_
_entity_poly.entity_id
_entity_poly.type
_entity_poly.pdbx_seq_one_letter_code
_entity_poly.pdbx_strand_id
1 'polypeptide(L)'
;MAKLDRMLKLVHMLCDSGEGLTLDEMASGLGVTRRTAERLRDVIALHFDVVDDCDGRTKRFRIRDALRRVYTRPTAAEIAALQAEVDARNREMAPQAALLSSLLEKTKAALDDREKRRVDPDLEALVRLQRSRVPAGPAVVADPENLATIQGAIMAGLCVEFDYRADGVELPRWRRVIPYGLVHGPITYLIGKMPDRNAEPVPFRLDRMNNVRAANTSGLPPTDWDLDGWLSQSFGIWREEDHAVVLRVLPSSAERARQWRFHPAQELEETGEGLIVRLRAGGLREIAEHLFTWGGEVVIEGPDAIKAVMRQRLDAADSCLGPLLT
;
A
#
# COMPACT_ATOMS: atom_id res chain seq x y z
N MET A 1 7.51 7.48 29.78
CA MET A 1 6.96 8.67 29.11
C MET A 1 6.85 9.79 30.14
N ALA A 2 7.47 10.97 29.88
CA ALA A 2 7.48 12.11 30.78
C ALA A 2 6.03 12.67 30.97
N LYS A 3 5.74 13.36 32.07
CA LYS A 3 4.42 13.95 32.35
C LYS A 3 3.97 14.89 31.23
N LEU A 4 4.91 15.69 30.69
CA LEU A 4 4.67 16.62 29.57
C LEU A 4 4.24 15.88 28.30
N ASP A 5 4.91 14.78 27.96
CA ASP A 5 4.56 13.97 26.77
C ASP A 5 3.12 13.44 26.83
N ARG A 6 2.69 13.01 28.03
CA ARG A 6 1.31 12.53 28.22
C ARG A 6 0.29 13.66 28.09
N MET A 7 0.62 14.86 28.57
CA MET A 7 -0.26 16.03 28.44
C MET A 7 -0.39 16.44 26.96
N LEU A 8 0.72 16.54 26.23
CA LEU A 8 0.71 16.85 24.81
C LEU A 8 -0.05 15.80 23.99
N LYS A 9 0.18 14.51 24.30
CA LYS A 9 -0.55 13.42 23.67
C LYS A 9 -2.06 13.50 23.94
N LEU A 10 -2.47 13.84 25.16
CA LEU A 10 -3.89 14.00 25.49
C LEU A 10 -4.51 15.20 24.78
N VAL A 11 -3.80 16.31 24.66
CA VAL A 11 -4.26 17.48 23.86
C VAL A 11 -4.49 17.07 22.41
N HIS A 12 -3.55 16.34 21.78
CA HIS A 12 -3.73 15.80 20.43
C HIS A 12 -4.98 14.92 20.32
N MET A 13 -5.12 13.96 21.23
CA MET A 13 -6.28 13.06 21.21
C MET A 13 -7.62 13.80 21.34
N LEU A 14 -7.69 14.83 22.20
CA LEU A 14 -8.89 15.65 22.39
C LEU A 14 -9.17 16.60 21.21
N CYS A 15 -8.13 16.99 20.47
CA CYS A 15 -8.26 17.78 19.25
C CYS A 15 -8.71 16.91 18.06
N ASP A 16 -8.21 15.67 17.96
CA ASP A 16 -8.47 14.78 16.81
C ASP A 16 -9.86 14.13 16.86
N SER A 17 -10.41 13.97 18.09
CA SER A 17 -11.72 13.36 18.24
C SER A 17 -12.86 14.32 17.92
N GLY A 18 -13.55 14.08 16.80
CA GLY A 18 -14.75 14.85 16.41
C GLY A 18 -15.93 14.69 17.39
N GLU A 19 -16.12 13.49 17.93
CA GLU A 19 -17.20 13.14 18.85
C GLU A 19 -16.81 13.36 20.33
N GLY A 20 -15.53 13.64 20.60
CA GLY A 20 -14.97 13.69 21.93
C GLY A 20 -14.58 12.31 22.48
N LEU A 21 -13.79 12.30 23.54
CA LEU A 21 -13.27 11.10 24.19
C LEU A 21 -13.85 10.94 25.60
N THR A 22 -14.16 9.72 25.98
CA THR A 22 -14.47 9.34 27.36
C THR A 22 -13.20 9.25 28.19
N LEU A 23 -13.31 9.29 29.52
CA LEU A 23 -12.16 9.10 30.41
C LEU A 23 -11.49 7.73 30.25
N ASP A 24 -12.24 6.70 29.87
CA ASP A 24 -11.71 5.34 29.66
C ASP A 24 -10.94 5.25 28.35
N GLU A 25 -11.41 5.89 27.28
CA GLU A 25 -10.68 6.02 26.00
C GLU A 25 -9.39 6.83 26.18
N MET A 26 -9.42 7.93 26.94
CA MET A 26 -8.22 8.70 27.27
C MET A 26 -7.22 7.86 28.08
N ALA A 27 -7.68 7.13 29.08
CA ALA A 27 -6.85 6.27 29.92
C ALA A 27 -6.17 5.18 29.09
N SER A 28 -6.92 4.53 28.22
CA SER A 28 -6.43 3.50 27.30
C SER A 28 -5.39 4.05 26.32
N GLY A 29 -5.69 5.17 25.64
CA GLY A 29 -4.81 5.80 24.68
C GLY A 29 -3.49 6.32 25.25
N LEU A 30 -3.48 6.69 26.54
CA LEU A 30 -2.30 7.15 27.27
C LEU A 30 -1.56 6.02 28.00
N GLY A 31 -2.14 4.84 28.14
CA GLY A 31 -1.60 3.75 28.96
C GLY A 31 -1.54 4.12 30.43
N VAL A 32 -2.59 4.77 30.98
CA VAL A 32 -2.66 5.22 32.37
C VAL A 32 -3.99 4.80 33.02
N THR A 33 -4.11 4.98 34.34
CA THR A 33 -5.39 4.75 35.03
C THR A 33 -6.39 5.87 34.72
N ARG A 34 -7.69 5.58 34.75
CA ARG A 34 -8.78 6.54 34.60
C ARG A 34 -8.61 7.79 35.47
N ARG A 35 -8.21 7.61 36.76
CA ARG A 35 -7.94 8.72 37.69
C ARG A 35 -6.79 9.60 37.21
N THR A 36 -5.77 9.02 36.59
CA THR A 36 -4.66 9.78 36.01
C THR A 36 -5.10 10.56 34.75
N ALA A 37 -5.93 9.94 33.90
CA ALA A 37 -6.49 10.60 32.72
C ALA A 37 -7.39 11.78 33.13
N GLU A 38 -8.21 11.62 34.14
CA GLU A 38 -9.06 12.67 34.70
C GLU A 38 -8.23 13.85 35.22
N ARG A 39 -7.18 13.61 36.02
CA ARG A 39 -6.28 14.68 36.46
C ARG A 39 -5.56 15.39 35.31
N LEU A 40 -5.16 14.68 34.28
CA LEU A 40 -4.54 15.27 33.11
C LEU A 40 -5.54 16.14 32.35
N ARG A 41 -6.79 15.67 32.14
CA ARG A 41 -7.87 16.46 31.55
C ARG A 41 -8.13 17.73 32.34
N ASP A 42 -8.21 17.67 33.66
CA ASP A 42 -8.47 18.84 34.52
C ASP A 42 -7.34 19.88 34.38
N VAL A 43 -6.08 19.45 34.31
CA VAL A 43 -4.96 20.36 34.07
C VAL A 43 -5.06 20.98 32.67
N ILE A 44 -5.45 20.21 31.65
CA ILE A 44 -5.63 20.71 30.29
C ILE A 44 -6.78 21.72 30.25
N ALA A 45 -7.89 21.46 30.96
CA ALA A 45 -9.04 22.35 31.02
C ALA A 45 -8.75 23.72 31.66
N LEU A 46 -7.65 23.85 32.44
CA LEU A 46 -7.19 25.15 32.94
C LEU A 46 -6.58 26.05 31.86
N HIS A 47 -6.11 25.46 30.77
CA HIS A 47 -5.38 26.15 29.71
C HIS A 47 -6.06 26.12 28.34
N PHE A 48 -7.03 25.22 28.15
CA PHE A 48 -7.71 24.96 26.90
C PHE A 48 -9.23 24.91 27.11
N ASP A 49 -10.01 25.36 26.14
CA ASP A 49 -11.47 25.29 26.18
C ASP A 49 -11.94 23.85 25.91
N VAL A 50 -11.89 23.04 26.96
CA VAL A 50 -12.40 21.65 26.92
C VAL A 50 -13.89 21.66 27.14
N VAL A 51 -14.63 21.23 26.14
CA VAL A 51 -16.10 21.11 26.16
C VAL A 51 -16.46 19.67 26.48
N ASP A 52 -17.49 19.47 27.30
CA ASP A 52 -18.08 18.16 27.52
C ASP A 52 -19.44 18.07 26.82
N ASP A 53 -19.65 16.97 26.12
CA ASP A 53 -20.93 16.56 25.55
C ASP A 53 -21.43 15.29 26.24
N CYS A 54 -22.72 15.21 26.53
CA CYS A 54 -23.33 14.01 27.13
C CYS A 54 -24.05 13.22 26.04
N ASP A 55 -23.52 12.04 25.72
CA ASP A 55 -24.22 11.05 24.91
C ASP A 55 -24.85 10.00 25.85
N GLY A 56 -26.11 10.21 26.17
CA GLY A 56 -26.82 9.37 27.14
C GLY A 56 -26.24 9.46 28.55
N ARG A 57 -25.62 8.35 29.02
CA ARG A 57 -24.98 8.26 30.37
C ARG A 57 -23.48 8.55 30.35
N THR A 58 -22.89 8.79 29.19
CA THR A 58 -21.44 8.87 29.03
C THR A 58 -21.02 10.29 28.67
N LYS A 59 -20.12 10.89 29.47
CA LYS A 59 -19.52 12.17 29.17
C LYS A 59 -18.35 11.99 28.22
N ARG A 60 -18.36 12.75 27.11
CA ARG A 60 -17.27 12.86 26.13
C ARG A 60 -16.67 14.26 26.19
N PHE A 61 -15.36 14.35 26.11
CA PHE A 61 -14.60 15.60 26.24
C PHE A 61 -13.85 15.87 24.93
N ARG A 62 -13.88 17.10 24.47
CA ARG A 62 -13.12 17.56 23.29
C ARG A 62 -12.63 18.99 23.46
N ILE A 63 -11.60 19.37 22.72
CA ILE A 63 -11.14 20.76 22.62
C ILE A 63 -11.81 21.41 21.41
N ARG A 64 -12.32 22.65 21.55
CA ARG A 64 -12.99 23.38 20.49
C ARG A 64 -12.09 23.63 19.26
N ASP A 65 -12.72 23.72 18.09
CA ASP A 65 -12.14 23.74 16.74
C ASP A 65 -10.96 24.69 16.51
N ALA A 66 -10.84 25.79 17.25
CA ALA A 66 -9.75 26.78 17.04
C ALA A 66 -8.35 26.19 17.35
N LEU A 67 -8.27 25.27 18.32
CA LEU A 67 -6.99 24.61 18.68
C LEU A 67 -6.76 23.34 17.88
N ARG A 68 -7.83 22.64 17.47
CA ARG A 68 -7.74 21.51 16.55
C ARG A 68 -6.94 21.86 15.31
N ARG A 69 -7.16 23.06 14.72
CA ARG A 69 -6.43 23.55 13.55
C ARG A 69 -4.92 23.71 13.78
N VAL A 70 -4.50 24.06 14.99
CA VAL A 70 -3.07 24.27 15.29
C VAL A 70 -2.29 22.97 15.38
N TYR A 71 -2.93 21.89 15.85
CA TYR A 71 -2.28 20.58 16.06
C TYR A 71 -2.45 19.59 14.90
N THR A 72 -3.41 19.83 14.00
CA THR A 72 -3.66 18.95 12.84
C THR A 72 -3.15 19.52 11.54
N ARG A 73 -2.33 20.59 11.59
CA ARG A 73 -1.81 21.24 10.39
C ARG A 73 -0.62 20.49 9.80
N PRO A 74 -0.65 20.27 8.49
CA PRO A 74 0.46 19.61 7.83
C PRO A 74 1.70 20.51 7.85
N THR A 75 2.85 19.90 8.07
CA THR A 75 4.18 20.52 8.00
C THR A 75 4.64 20.62 6.54
N ALA A 76 5.64 21.47 6.27
CA ALA A 76 6.28 21.55 4.96
C ALA A 76 6.80 20.18 4.49
N ALA A 77 7.39 19.39 5.41
CA ALA A 77 7.92 18.08 5.11
C ALA A 77 6.82 17.08 4.71
N GLU A 78 5.67 17.08 5.38
CA GLU A 78 4.52 16.23 5.06
C GLU A 78 3.91 16.60 3.71
N ILE A 79 3.75 17.90 3.44
CA ILE A 79 3.26 18.38 2.14
C ILE A 79 4.25 18.03 1.02
N ALA A 80 5.56 18.20 1.24
CA ALA A 80 6.60 17.86 0.27
C ALA A 80 6.63 16.35 -0.02
N ALA A 81 6.49 15.51 1.00
CA ALA A 81 6.41 14.05 0.85
C ALA A 81 5.18 13.64 0.02
N LEU A 82 4.01 14.21 0.32
CA LEU A 82 2.79 13.98 -0.46
C LEU A 82 2.95 14.48 -1.91
N GLN A 83 3.56 15.65 -2.12
CA GLN A 83 3.83 16.19 -3.46
C GLN A 83 4.76 15.26 -4.25
N ALA A 84 5.83 14.75 -3.63
CA ALA A 84 6.77 13.83 -4.29
C ALA A 84 6.07 12.53 -4.72
N GLU A 85 5.15 12.02 -3.91
CA GLU A 85 4.34 10.84 -4.25
C GLU A 85 3.34 11.14 -5.37
N VAL A 86 2.65 12.27 -5.31
CA VAL A 86 1.75 12.74 -6.38
C VAL A 86 2.50 12.85 -7.70
N ASP A 87 3.69 13.46 -7.70
CA ASP A 87 4.51 13.62 -8.91
C ASP A 87 4.99 12.27 -9.46
N ALA A 88 5.29 11.31 -8.59
CA ALA A 88 5.67 9.96 -9.00
C ALA A 88 4.48 9.25 -9.67
N ARG A 89 3.31 9.26 -9.03
CA ARG A 89 2.10 8.59 -9.56
C ARG A 89 1.62 9.23 -10.86
N ASN A 90 1.74 10.56 -11.01
CA ASN A 90 1.44 11.24 -12.27
C ASN A 90 2.39 10.82 -13.39
N ARG A 91 3.70 10.67 -13.11
CA ARG A 91 4.68 10.18 -14.09
C ARG A 91 4.46 8.73 -14.49
N GLU A 92 3.98 7.91 -13.56
CA GLU A 92 3.58 6.53 -13.81
C GLU A 92 2.22 6.42 -14.50
N MET A 93 1.50 7.53 -14.67
CA MET A 93 0.11 7.56 -15.15
C MET A 93 -0.80 6.61 -14.34
N ALA A 94 -0.53 6.51 -13.04
CA ALA A 94 -1.26 5.63 -12.15
C ALA A 94 -2.71 6.11 -11.97
N PRO A 95 -3.71 5.21 -11.97
CA PRO A 95 -5.12 5.60 -11.95
C PRO A 95 -5.53 6.35 -10.66
N GLN A 96 -4.80 6.17 -9.55
CA GLN A 96 -5.02 6.90 -8.29
C GLN A 96 -4.36 8.28 -8.25
N ALA A 97 -3.57 8.68 -9.26
CA ALA A 97 -2.85 9.94 -9.26
C ALA A 97 -3.77 11.16 -9.09
N ALA A 98 -4.94 11.15 -9.72
CA ALA A 98 -5.93 12.23 -9.61
C ALA A 98 -6.49 12.38 -8.18
N LEU A 99 -6.71 11.26 -7.47
CA LEU A 99 -7.17 11.27 -6.08
C LEU A 99 -6.12 11.86 -5.15
N LEU A 100 -4.87 11.48 -5.31
CA LEU A 100 -3.73 12.01 -4.53
C LEU A 100 -3.51 13.50 -4.83
N SER A 101 -3.61 13.92 -6.09
CA SER A 101 -3.54 15.34 -6.48
C SER A 101 -4.64 16.15 -5.81
N SER A 102 -5.88 15.66 -5.83
CA SER A 102 -7.01 16.30 -5.15
C SER A 102 -6.79 16.42 -3.63
N LEU A 103 -6.24 15.37 -3.00
CA LEU A 103 -5.90 15.42 -1.57
C LEU A 103 -4.83 16.46 -1.28
N LEU A 104 -3.77 16.51 -2.08
CA LEU A 104 -2.70 17.52 -1.96
C LEU A 104 -3.24 18.94 -2.05
N GLU A 105 -4.08 19.22 -3.05
CA GLU A 105 -4.71 20.54 -3.20
C GLU A 105 -5.61 20.91 -2.01
N LYS A 106 -6.40 19.96 -1.50
CA LYS A 106 -7.21 20.17 -0.29
C LYS A 106 -6.32 20.43 0.93
N THR A 107 -5.20 19.72 1.05
CA THR A 107 -4.23 19.89 2.12
C THR A 107 -3.59 21.27 2.08
N LYS A 108 -3.19 21.76 0.90
CA LYS A 108 -2.65 23.12 0.71
C LYS A 108 -3.72 24.19 0.94
N ALA A 109 -4.96 23.95 0.50
CA ALA A 109 -6.07 24.89 0.67
C ALA A 109 -6.50 25.05 2.14
N ALA A 110 -6.28 24.03 2.97
CA ALA A 110 -6.59 24.07 4.40
C ALA A 110 -5.65 24.99 5.20
N LEU A 111 -4.51 25.39 4.64
CA LEU A 111 -3.59 26.37 5.26
C LEU A 111 -4.13 27.78 5.08
N ASP A 112 -4.11 28.58 6.15
CA ASP A 112 -4.37 30.00 6.06
C ASP A 112 -3.16 30.78 5.47
N ASP A 113 -3.36 32.07 5.10
CA ASP A 113 -2.33 32.88 4.43
C ASP A 113 -1.07 33.08 5.28
N ARG A 114 -1.17 33.09 6.61
CA ARG A 114 -0.04 33.23 7.52
C ARG A 114 0.78 31.96 7.52
N GLU A 115 0.12 30.82 7.45
CA GLU A 115 0.74 29.49 7.44
C GLU A 115 1.39 29.21 6.11
N LYS A 116 0.71 29.52 5.01
CA LYS A 116 1.31 29.46 3.68
C LYS A 116 2.64 30.22 3.65
N ARG A 117 2.64 31.50 4.07
CA ARG A 117 3.87 32.30 4.12
C ARG A 117 4.97 31.70 5.00
N ARG A 118 4.62 30.94 6.04
CA ARG A 118 5.58 30.28 6.91
C ARG A 118 6.13 28.98 6.30
N VAL A 119 5.30 28.23 5.61
CA VAL A 119 5.60 26.90 5.06
C VAL A 119 6.21 27.00 3.66
N ASP A 120 5.79 27.98 2.86
CA ASP A 120 6.19 28.11 1.45
C ASP A 120 7.69 28.07 1.20
N PRO A 121 8.58 28.81 1.94
CA PRO A 121 10.01 28.77 1.65
C PRO A 121 10.62 27.39 1.85
N ASP A 122 10.23 26.69 2.93
CA ASP A 122 10.71 25.35 3.24
C ASP A 122 10.13 24.32 2.24
N LEU A 123 8.85 24.46 1.92
CA LEU A 123 8.17 23.62 0.95
C LEU A 123 8.80 23.78 -0.45
N GLU A 124 9.07 25.00 -0.89
CA GLU A 124 9.69 25.29 -2.18
C GLU A 124 11.09 24.67 -2.28
N ALA A 125 11.90 24.79 -1.22
CA ALA A 125 13.21 24.16 -1.12
C ALA A 125 13.12 22.64 -1.19
N LEU A 126 12.22 22.03 -0.42
CA LEU A 126 12.01 20.57 -0.40
C LEU A 126 11.50 20.05 -1.75
N VAL A 127 10.48 20.68 -2.32
CA VAL A 127 9.92 20.30 -3.63
C VAL A 127 10.96 20.42 -4.74
N ARG A 128 11.85 21.43 -4.69
CA ARG A 128 12.92 21.59 -5.66
C ARG A 128 13.99 20.50 -5.56
N LEU A 129 14.32 20.05 -4.34
CA LEU A 129 15.47 19.16 -4.08
C LEU A 129 15.07 17.71 -3.84
N GLN A 130 13.79 17.40 -3.64
CA GLN A 130 13.28 16.04 -3.47
C GLN A 130 12.61 15.56 -4.74
N ARG A 131 12.91 14.32 -5.14
CA ARG A 131 12.25 13.63 -6.25
C ARG A 131 12.09 12.16 -5.90
N SER A 132 10.90 11.63 -6.13
CA SER A 132 10.69 10.19 -6.16
C SER A 132 11.13 9.66 -7.52
N ARG A 133 11.96 8.62 -7.54
CA ARG A 133 12.40 7.98 -8.77
C ARG A 133 11.37 6.92 -9.19
N VAL A 134 10.93 7.01 -10.43
CA VAL A 134 10.15 5.95 -11.08
C VAL A 134 11.13 4.97 -11.70
N PRO A 135 11.20 3.72 -11.25
CA PRO A 135 12.06 2.70 -11.87
C PRO A 135 11.56 2.34 -13.28
N ALA A 136 12.43 1.75 -14.09
CA ALA A 136 11.99 1.14 -15.34
C ALA A 136 11.00 0.00 -15.04
N GLY A 137 9.94 -0.08 -15.82
CA GLY A 137 8.88 -1.07 -15.63
C GLY A 137 7.71 -0.87 -16.59
N PRO A 138 6.61 -1.56 -16.39
CA PRO A 138 5.42 -1.39 -17.20
C PRO A 138 4.92 0.05 -17.19
N ALA A 139 4.70 0.63 -18.36
CA ALA A 139 4.12 1.96 -18.56
C ALA A 139 2.72 1.80 -19.16
N VAL A 140 1.78 1.34 -18.35
CA VAL A 140 0.40 1.10 -18.76
C VAL A 140 -0.53 2.15 -18.15
N VAL A 141 -1.50 2.58 -18.95
CA VAL A 141 -2.50 3.56 -18.51
C VAL A 141 -3.80 2.81 -18.20
N ALA A 142 -4.20 2.85 -16.93
CA ALA A 142 -5.53 2.40 -16.53
C ALA A 142 -6.46 3.63 -16.43
N ASP A 143 -7.69 3.48 -16.91
CA ASP A 143 -8.69 4.53 -16.83
C ASP A 143 -9.04 4.84 -15.37
N PRO A 144 -8.89 6.10 -14.91
CA PRO A 144 -9.27 6.50 -13.55
C PRO A 144 -10.77 6.32 -13.26
N GLU A 145 -11.65 6.41 -14.27
CA GLU A 145 -13.09 6.19 -14.11
C GLU A 145 -13.38 4.72 -13.78
N ASN A 146 -12.63 3.79 -14.35
CA ASN A 146 -12.72 2.38 -14.01
C ASN A 146 -12.37 2.14 -12.54
N LEU A 147 -11.30 2.77 -12.05
CA LEU A 147 -10.93 2.69 -10.63
C LEU A 147 -12.03 3.24 -9.73
N ALA A 148 -12.54 4.44 -10.03
CA ALA A 148 -13.60 5.07 -9.25
C ALA A 148 -14.87 4.22 -9.21
N THR A 149 -15.26 3.63 -10.34
CA THR A 149 -16.41 2.73 -10.45
C THR A 149 -16.23 1.47 -9.60
N ILE A 150 -15.05 0.85 -9.63
CA ILE A 150 -14.75 -0.34 -8.82
C ILE A 150 -14.77 0.01 -7.33
N GLN A 151 -14.16 1.13 -6.93
CA GLN A 151 -14.20 1.61 -5.54
C GLN A 151 -15.62 1.88 -5.06
N GLY A 152 -16.44 2.50 -5.91
CA GLY A 152 -17.88 2.70 -5.64
C GLY A 152 -18.63 1.40 -5.44
N ALA A 153 -18.36 0.38 -6.28
CA ALA A 153 -18.96 -0.94 -6.14
C ALA A 153 -18.53 -1.65 -4.84
N ILE A 154 -17.25 -1.56 -4.46
CA ILE A 154 -16.73 -2.11 -3.20
C ILE A 154 -17.45 -1.45 -2.01
N MET A 155 -17.53 -0.12 -1.97
CA MET A 155 -18.20 0.61 -0.90
C MET A 155 -19.71 0.28 -0.81
N ALA A 156 -20.35 0.01 -1.95
CA ALA A 156 -21.76 -0.36 -2.00
C ALA A 156 -22.01 -1.88 -1.78
N GLY A 157 -20.96 -2.69 -1.64
CA GLY A 157 -21.08 -4.15 -1.50
C GLY A 157 -21.66 -4.84 -2.75
N LEU A 158 -21.32 -4.36 -3.94
CA LEU A 158 -21.86 -4.83 -5.23
C LEU A 158 -20.79 -5.55 -6.05
N CYS A 159 -21.22 -6.46 -6.92
CA CYS A 159 -20.37 -7.03 -7.96
C CYS A 159 -19.95 -5.96 -8.97
N VAL A 160 -18.83 -6.22 -9.67
CA VAL A 160 -18.35 -5.42 -10.79
C VAL A 160 -18.50 -6.21 -12.08
N GLU A 161 -18.98 -5.54 -13.11
CA GLU A 161 -19.10 -6.07 -14.48
C GLU A 161 -18.19 -5.28 -15.41
N PHE A 162 -17.54 -5.99 -16.34
CA PHE A 162 -16.65 -5.39 -17.33
C PHE A 162 -16.37 -6.34 -18.49
N ASP A 163 -15.92 -5.77 -19.62
CA ASP A 163 -15.35 -6.50 -20.72
C ASP A 163 -13.83 -6.61 -20.50
N TYR A 164 -13.31 -7.84 -20.46
CA TYR A 164 -11.90 -8.12 -20.17
C TYR A 164 -11.18 -8.74 -21.36
N ARG A 165 -10.07 -8.11 -21.77
CA ARG A 165 -9.17 -8.64 -22.80
C ARG A 165 -7.95 -9.30 -22.15
N ALA A 166 -7.98 -10.62 -22.05
CA ALA A 166 -6.85 -11.41 -21.55
C ALA A 166 -5.65 -11.35 -22.53
N ASP A 167 -4.48 -11.73 -22.02
CA ASP A 167 -3.27 -11.80 -22.86
C ASP A 167 -3.42 -12.85 -23.96
N GLY A 168 -2.98 -12.53 -25.19
CA GLY A 168 -3.09 -13.43 -26.33
C GLY A 168 -4.51 -13.68 -26.84
N VAL A 169 -5.52 -12.96 -26.32
CA VAL A 169 -6.92 -13.10 -26.75
C VAL A 169 -7.36 -11.85 -27.50
N GLU A 170 -7.82 -12.01 -28.75
CA GLU A 170 -8.22 -10.88 -29.59
C GLU A 170 -9.51 -10.21 -29.10
N LEU A 171 -10.52 -10.99 -28.74
CA LEU A 171 -11.84 -10.48 -28.39
C LEU A 171 -12.01 -10.40 -26.86
N PRO A 172 -12.46 -9.25 -26.34
CA PRO A 172 -12.77 -9.12 -24.92
C PRO A 172 -13.94 -10.07 -24.56
N ARG A 173 -13.91 -10.56 -23.32
CA ARG A 173 -14.97 -11.38 -22.76
C ARG A 173 -15.60 -10.67 -21.60
N TRP A 174 -16.92 -10.61 -21.55
CA TRP A 174 -17.67 -10.11 -20.42
C TRP A 174 -17.37 -10.91 -19.15
N ARG A 175 -17.22 -10.19 -18.04
CA ARG A 175 -17.00 -10.75 -16.70
C ARG A 175 -17.91 -10.07 -15.69
N ARG A 176 -18.39 -10.85 -14.74
CA ARG A 176 -18.95 -10.37 -13.48
C ARG A 176 -18.14 -10.97 -12.34
N VAL A 177 -17.68 -10.13 -11.41
CA VAL A 177 -16.85 -10.57 -10.29
C VAL A 177 -17.30 -9.93 -8.99
N ILE A 178 -17.14 -10.67 -7.90
CA ILE A 178 -17.15 -10.14 -6.56
C ILE A 178 -15.77 -9.50 -6.35
N PRO A 179 -15.68 -8.20 -5.99
CA PRO A 179 -14.39 -7.55 -5.74
C PRO A 179 -13.83 -8.04 -4.40
N TYR A 180 -12.70 -8.73 -4.43
CA TYR A 180 -11.98 -9.24 -3.26
C TYR A 180 -10.86 -8.29 -2.82
N GLY A 181 -10.46 -7.34 -3.65
CA GLY A 181 -9.49 -6.29 -3.31
C GLY A 181 -8.93 -5.57 -4.52
N LEU A 182 -8.29 -4.42 -4.26
CA LEU A 182 -7.51 -3.65 -5.23
C LEU A 182 -6.04 -3.69 -4.82
N VAL A 183 -5.17 -4.03 -5.75
CA VAL A 183 -3.72 -4.07 -5.54
C VAL A 183 -3.06 -3.04 -6.43
N HIS A 184 -2.43 -2.03 -5.82
CA HIS A 184 -1.74 -0.96 -6.51
C HIS A 184 -0.25 -1.24 -6.61
N GLY A 185 0.30 -1.07 -7.79
CA GLY A 185 1.71 -1.21 -8.09
C GLY A 185 2.00 -0.54 -9.43
N PRO A 186 3.09 -0.93 -10.12
CA PRO A 186 3.34 -0.48 -11.51
C PRO A 186 2.18 -0.83 -12.46
N ILE A 187 1.44 -1.87 -12.13
CA ILE A 187 0.15 -2.22 -12.73
C ILE A 187 -0.86 -2.32 -11.60
N THR A 188 -2.06 -1.79 -11.81
CA THR A 188 -3.16 -1.92 -10.84
C THR A 188 -4.04 -3.12 -11.19
N TYR A 189 -4.37 -3.93 -10.17
CA TYR A 189 -5.18 -5.13 -10.32
C TYR A 189 -6.43 -5.07 -9.45
N LEU A 190 -7.53 -5.57 -9.98
CA LEU A 190 -8.69 -6.02 -9.22
C LEU A 190 -8.55 -7.52 -8.94
N ILE A 191 -8.49 -7.90 -7.69
CA ILE A 191 -8.64 -9.29 -7.29
C ILE A 191 -10.14 -9.60 -7.26
N GLY A 192 -10.58 -10.50 -8.12
CA GLY A 192 -11.99 -10.75 -8.31
C GLY A 192 -12.33 -12.24 -8.40
N LYS A 193 -13.44 -12.62 -7.79
CA LYS A 193 -13.99 -13.99 -7.87
C LYS A 193 -15.26 -13.99 -8.71
N MET A 194 -15.32 -14.86 -9.70
CA MET A 194 -16.55 -15.06 -10.49
C MET A 194 -17.60 -15.77 -9.66
N PRO A 195 -18.80 -15.19 -9.44
CA PRO A 195 -19.83 -15.78 -8.57
C PRO A 195 -20.26 -17.18 -8.99
N ASP A 196 -20.32 -17.42 -10.31
CA ASP A 196 -20.84 -18.64 -10.91
C ASP A 196 -19.78 -19.76 -11.01
N ARG A 197 -18.58 -19.54 -10.48
CA ARG A 197 -17.49 -20.51 -10.53
C ARG A 197 -16.99 -20.84 -9.13
N ASN A 198 -16.88 -22.12 -8.85
CA ASN A 198 -16.19 -22.59 -7.66
C ASN A 198 -14.67 -22.56 -7.88
N ALA A 199 -14.13 -21.36 -8.09
CA ALA A 199 -12.72 -21.12 -8.33
C ALA A 199 -12.21 -20.05 -7.37
N GLU A 200 -10.90 -20.05 -7.16
CA GLU A 200 -10.22 -19.01 -6.38
C GLU A 200 -10.35 -17.62 -7.03
N PRO A 201 -10.22 -16.54 -6.26
CA PRO A 201 -10.10 -15.20 -6.81
C PRO A 201 -8.89 -15.11 -7.74
N VAL A 202 -9.03 -14.33 -8.82
CA VAL A 202 -7.96 -14.13 -9.81
C VAL A 202 -7.70 -12.64 -10.04
N PRO A 203 -6.46 -12.26 -10.40
CA PRO A 203 -6.12 -10.88 -10.69
C PRO A 203 -6.59 -10.47 -12.09
N PHE A 204 -7.25 -9.32 -12.17
CA PHE A 204 -7.63 -8.66 -13.41
C PHE A 204 -6.91 -7.31 -13.51
N ARG A 205 -6.16 -7.08 -14.57
CA ARG A 205 -5.48 -5.79 -14.83
C ARG A 205 -6.50 -4.72 -15.19
N LEU A 206 -6.45 -3.56 -14.54
CA LEU A 206 -7.39 -2.48 -14.80
C LEU A 206 -7.24 -1.89 -16.22
N ASP A 207 -6.02 -1.81 -16.74
CA ASP A 207 -5.74 -1.32 -18.09
C ASP A 207 -6.31 -2.20 -19.24
N ARG A 208 -6.79 -3.40 -18.88
CA ARG A 208 -7.41 -4.36 -19.81
C ARG A 208 -8.93 -4.47 -19.65
N MET A 209 -9.52 -3.60 -18.82
CA MET A 209 -10.96 -3.54 -18.58
C MET A 209 -11.59 -2.43 -19.40
N ASN A 210 -12.72 -2.73 -20.02
CA ASN A 210 -13.57 -1.75 -20.68
C ASN A 210 -15.01 -1.89 -20.18
N ASN A 211 -15.81 -0.83 -20.31
CA ASN A 211 -17.23 -0.83 -19.95
C ASN A 211 -17.46 -1.26 -18.49
N VAL A 212 -16.60 -0.79 -17.57
CA VAL A 212 -16.69 -1.12 -16.14
C VAL A 212 -17.92 -0.49 -15.53
N ARG A 213 -18.70 -1.29 -14.79
CA ARG A 213 -19.90 -0.81 -14.08
C ARG A 213 -20.15 -1.64 -12.81
N ALA A 214 -20.79 -1.02 -11.82
CA ALA A 214 -21.36 -1.72 -10.70
C ALA A 214 -22.59 -2.53 -11.14
N ALA A 215 -22.69 -3.78 -10.73
CA ALA A 215 -23.86 -4.62 -10.95
C ALA A 215 -24.91 -4.41 -9.85
N ASN A 216 -26.17 -4.73 -10.14
CA ASN A 216 -27.24 -4.74 -9.13
C ASN A 216 -27.28 -6.07 -8.34
N THR A 217 -26.13 -6.67 -8.11
CA THR A 217 -25.96 -7.97 -7.44
C THR A 217 -24.99 -7.83 -6.30
N SER A 218 -25.31 -8.39 -5.14
CA SER A 218 -24.40 -8.40 -3.98
C SER A 218 -23.05 -9.00 -4.34
N GLY A 219 -21.99 -8.33 -3.91
CA GLY A 219 -20.60 -8.64 -4.23
C GLY A 219 -19.70 -8.49 -2.99
N LEU A 220 -20.15 -8.94 -1.84
CA LEU A 220 -19.35 -8.93 -0.61
C LEU A 220 -18.45 -10.17 -0.57
N PRO A 221 -17.12 -10.03 -0.37
CA PRO A 221 -16.25 -11.14 -0.05
C PRO A 221 -16.60 -11.74 1.32
N PRO A 222 -16.15 -12.96 1.64
CA PRO A 222 -16.28 -13.52 3.00
C PRO A 222 -15.65 -12.60 4.05
N THR A 223 -16.24 -12.58 5.25
CA THR A 223 -15.76 -11.70 6.34
C THR A 223 -14.38 -12.10 6.89
N ASP A 224 -13.96 -13.31 6.68
CA ASP A 224 -12.64 -13.87 7.02
C ASP A 224 -11.64 -13.79 5.87
N TRP A 225 -11.98 -13.11 4.76
CA TRP A 225 -11.07 -12.91 3.64
C TRP A 225 -9.90 -12.03 4.04
N ASP A 226 -8.68 -12.54 3.85
CA ASP A 226 -7.42 -11.84 4.08
C ASP A 226 -6.68 -11.64 2.74
N LEU A 227 -6.69 -10.41 2.24
CA LEU A 227 -6.01 -10.04 1.00
C LEU A 227 -4.49 -10.15 1.12
N ASP A 228 -3.92 -9.74 2.26
CA ASP A 228 -2.47 -9.80 2.48
C ASP A 228 -1.99 -11.26 2.58
N GLY A 229 -2.75 -12.09 3.29
CA GLY A 229 -2.51 -13.53 3.35
C GLY A 229 -2.62 -14.19 1.96
N TRP A 230 -3.57 -13.76 1.13
CA TRP A 230 -3.70 -14.25 -0.24
C TRP A 230 -2.52 -13.82 -1.12
N LEU A 231 -2.07 -12.57 -1.04
CA LEU A 231 -0.94 -12.04 -1.79
C LEU A 231 0.38 -12.69 -1.37
N SER A 232 0.55 -13.03 -0.10
CA SER A 232 1.76 -13.65 0.43
C SER A 232 2.03 -15.06 -0.08
N GLN A 233 1.08 -15.70 -0.77
CA GLN A 233 1.23 -17.02 -1.36
C GLN A 233 1.87 -17.00 -2.77
N SER A 234 2.17 -15.82 -3.30
CA SER A 234 2.77 -15.66 -4.63
C SER A 234 3.97 -14.73 -4.57
N PHE A 235 4.97 -14.96 -5.37
CA PHE A 235 6.12 -14.07 -5.50
C PHE A 235 5.72 -12.73 -6.15
N GLY A 236 4.83 -12.78 -7.13
CA GLY A 236 4.20 -11.63 -7.76
C GLY A 236 2.70 -11.56 -7.52
N ILE A 237 1.94 -11.28 -8.57
CA ILE A 237 0.48 -11.19 -8.50
C ILE A 237 -0.24 -12.46 -8.98
N TRP A 238 0.44 -13.29 -9.75
CA TRP A 238 -0.13 -14.50 -10.33
C TRP A 238 0.00 -15.67 -9.38
N ARG A 239 -1.11 -16.31 -9.14
CA ARG A 239 -1.18 -17.47 -8.26
C ARG A 239 -0.94 -18.74 -9.07
N GLU A 240 0.13 -19.43 -8.78
CA GLU A 240 0.53 -20.72 -9.31
C GLU A 240 0.69 -21.72 -8.17
N GLU A 241 1.08 -22.96 -8.48
CA GLU A 241 1.41 -23.96 -7.48
C GLU A 241 2.50 -23.44 -6.53
N ASP A 242 2.29 -23.64 -5.24
CA ASP A 242 3.18 -23.17 -4.20
C ASP A 242 4.42 -24.08 -4.06
N HIS A 243 5.59 -23.49 -4.14
CA HIS A 243 6.88 -24.18 -4.06
C HIS A 243 7.68 -23.72 -2.86
N ALA A 244 8.37 -24.66 -2.20
CA ALA A 244 9.42 -24.36 -1.24
C ALA A 244 10.68 -23.92 -1.98
N VAL A 245 10.99 -22.64 -1.95
CA VAL A 245 12.14 -22.05 -2.62
C VAL A 245 13.28 -21.90 -1.63
N VAL A 246 14.46 -22.38 -2.02
CA VAL A 246 15.69 -22.23 -1.25
C VAL A 246 16.76 -21.63 -2.14
N LEU A 247 17.25 -20.47 -1.74
CA LEU A 247 18.29 -19.73 -2.44
C LEU A 247 19.50 -19.61 -1.51
N ARG A 248 20.70 -19.83 -2.02
CA ARG A 248 21.94 -19.54 -1.31
C ARG A 248 22.63 -18.34 -1.95
N VAL A 249 22.72 -17.27 -1.21
CA VAL A 249 23.43 -16.05 -1.63
C VAL A 249 24.90 -16.21 -1.27
N LEU A 250 25.79 -15.95 -2.23
CA LEU A 250 27.23 -16.06 -2.03
C LEU A 250 27.72 -15.06 -0.96
N PRO A 251 28.80 -15.37 -0.23
CA PRO A 251 29.34 -14.50 0.83
C PRO A 251 29.61 -13.07 0.39
N SER A 252 30.04 -12.87 -0.86
CA SER A 252 30.29 -11.54 -1.46
C SER A 252 29.06 -10.63 -1.49
N SER A 253 27.86 -11.22 -1.52
CA SER A 253 26.58 -10.50 -1.66
C SER A 253 25.65 -10.70 -0.46
N ALA A 254 26.11 -11.39 0.60
CA ALA A 254 25.30 -11.67 1.79
C ALA A 254 24.80 -10.39 2.46
N GLU A 255 25.65 -9.34 2.56
CA GLU A 255 25.26 -8.06 3.15
C GLU A 255 24.12 -7.37 2.36
N ARG A 256 24.21 -7.39 1.04
CA ARG A 256 23.14 -6.90 0.16
C ARG A 256 21.84 -7.69 0.39
N ALA A 257 21.94 -9.00 0.52
CA ALA A 257 20.79 -9.87 0.69
C ALA A 257 20.08 -9.70 2.04
N ARG A 258 20.81 -9.39 3.13
CA ARG A 258 20.22 -9.06 4.44
C ARG A 258 19.30 -7.84 4.36
N GLN A 259 19.63 -6.87 3.51
CA GLN A 259 18.86 -5.65 3.28
C GLN A 259 17.85 -5.80 2.15
N TRP A 260 17.71 -7.00 1.57
CA TRP A 260 16.83 -7.27 0.45
C TRP A 260 15.61 -8.08 0.85
N ARG A 261 14.46 -7.67 0.37
CA ARG A 261 13.23 -8.43 0.54
C ARG A 261 12.93 -9.19 -0.75
N PHE A 262 13.27 -10.50 -0.77
CA PHE A 262 12.85 -11.40 -1.86
C PHE A 262 11.36 -11.72 -1.77
N HIS A 263 10.85 -11.89 -0.54
CA HIS A 263 9.45 -12.21 -0.29
C HIS A 263 9.01 -11.70 1.09
N PRO A 264 7.74 -11.27 1.28
CA PRO A 264 7.27 -10.81 2.60
C PRO A 264 7.46 -11.82 3.74
N ALA A 265 7.30 -13.11 3.44
CA ALA A 265 7.44 -14.22 4.39
C ALA A 265 8.77 -14.96 4.25
N GLN A 266 9.84 -14.29 3.82
CA GLN A 266 11.18 -14.93 3.73
C GLN A 266 11.78 -15.17 5.10
N GLU A 267 12.51 -16.29 5.22
CA GLU A 267 13.38 -16.61 6.35
C GLU A 267 14.84 -16.52 5.90
N LEU A 268 15.69 -15.93 6.73
CA LEU A 268 17.11 -15.77 6.48
C LEU A 268 17.90 -16.59 7.48
N GLU A 269 18.85 -17.38 7.00
CA GLU A 269 19.73 -18.23 7.82
C GLU A 269 21.20 -18.02 7.43
N GLU A 270 22.01 -17.59 8.40
CA GLU A 270 23.45 -17.42 8.20
C GLU A 270 24.16 -18.78 8.17
N THR A 271 25.00 -18.97 7.18
CA THR A 271 25.85 -20.18 7.06
C THR A 271 27.30 -19.80 6.80
N GLY A 272 28.21 -20.76 6.99
CA GLY A 272 29.61 -20.55 6.63
C GLY A 272 29.87 -20.35 5.13
N GLU A 273 28.90 -20.68 4.29
CA GLU A 273 28.99 -20.60 2.82
C GLU A 273 28.15 -19.41 2.24
N GLY A 274 27.62 -18.52 3.09
CA GLY A 274 26.83 -17.40 2.72
C GLY A 274 25.49 -17.32 3.45
N LEU A 275 24.49 -16.71 2.83
CA LEU A 275 23.16 -16.52 3.40
C LEU A 275 22.14 -17.42 2.68
N ILE A 276 21.42 -18.23 3.44
CA ILE A 276 20.29 -19.00 2.90
C ILE A 276 19.01 -18.17 3.03
N VAL A 277 18.26 -18.05 1.94
CA VAL A 277 16.94 -17.44 1.88
C VAL A 277 15.92 -18.54 1.62
N ARG A 278 14.98 -18.72 2.53
CA ARG A 278 13.88 -19.68 2.39
C ARG A 278 12.58 -18.91 2.25
N LEU A 279 11.75 -19.33 1.32
CA LEU A 279 10.39 -18.80 1.15
C LEU A 279 9.47 -19.84 0.54
N ARG A 280 8.17 -19.63 0.65
CA ARG A 280 7.16 -20.41 -0.06
C ARG A 280 6.38 -19.47 -0.94
N ALA A 281 6.34 -19.75 -2.24
CA ALA A 281 5.58 -18.94 -3.19
C ALA A 281 5.34 -19.69 -4.51
N GLY A 282 4.23 -19.35 -5.18
CA GLY A 282 4.04 -19.59 -6.60
C GLY A 282 4.75 -18.52 -7.44
N GLY A 283 4.62 -18.59 -8.78
CA GLY A 283 5.22 -17.61 -9.70
C GLY A 283 6.70 -17.89 -10.00
N LEU A 284 7.02 -19.14 -10.35
CA LEU A 284 8.41 -19.54 -10.67
C LEU A 284 9.05 -18.69 -11.76
N ARG A 285 8.27 -18.21 -12.72
CA ARG A 285 8.75 -17.33 -13.78
C ARG A 285 9.18 -15.98 -13.22
N GLU A 286 8.38 -15.38 -12.36
CA GLU A 286 8.65 -14.07 -11.74
C GLU A 286 9.86 -14.17 -10.81
N ILE A 287 9.98 -15.27 -10.06
CA ILE A 287 11.17 -15.55 -9.25
C ILE A 287 12.42 -15.63 -10.13
N ALA A 288 12.39 -16.40 -11.23
CA ALA A 288 13.49 -16.53 -12.16
C ALA A 288 13.88 -15.16 -12.76
N GLU A 289 12.90 -14.37 -13.21
CA GLU A 289 13.13 -13.02 -13.73
C GLU A 289 13.77 -12.10 -12.69
N HIS A 290 13.33 -12.19 -11.42
CA HIS A 290 13.94 -11.43 -10.33
C HIS A 290 15.39 -11.85 -10.08
N LEU A 291 15.70 -13.15 -10.12
CA LEU A 291 17.05 -13.66 -9.89
C LEU A 291 18.05 -13.23 -10.96
N PHE A 292 17.63 -12.87 -12.16
CA PHE A 292 18.52 -12.25 -13.16
C PHE A 292 19.15 -10.95 -12.66
N THR A 293 18.48 -10.21 -11.79
CA THR A 293 19.02 -8.96 -11.21
C THR A 293 20.19 -9.21 -10.25
N TRP A 294 20.41 -10.46 -9.85
CA TRP A 294 21.50 -10.90 -8.97
C TRP A 294 22.70 -11.46 -9.71
N GLY A 295 22.62 -11.56 -11.05
CA GLY A 295 23.70 -12.12 -11.86
C GLY A 295 24.06 -13.55 -11.43
N GLY A 296 25.30 -13.84 -11.09
CA GLY A 296 25.74 -15.13 -10.56
C GLY A 296 25.85 -15.19 -9.04
N GLU A 297 25.31 -14.23 -8.30
CA GLU A 297 25.52 -14.08 -6.87
C GLU A 297 24.57 -14.94 -6.01
N VAL A 298 23.57 -15.56 -6.64
CA VAL A 298 22.56 -16.42 -5.98
C VAL A 298 22.55 -17.78 -6.65
N VAL A 299 22.70 -18.82 -5.83
CA VAL A 299 22.57 -20.23 -6.23
C VAL A 299 21.16 -20.70 -5.89
N ILE A 300 20.47 -21.29 -6.84
CA ILE A 300 19.15 -21.89 -6.65
C ILE A 300 19.37 -23.30 -6.10
N GLU A 301 19.16 -23.50 -4.81
CA GLU A 301 19.25 -24.83 -4.18
C GLU A 301 18.02 -25.67 -4.52
N GLY A 302 16.85 -25.08 -4.56
CA GLY A 302 15.59 -25.71 -4.92
C GLY A 302 14.43 -24.73 -5.13
N PRO A 303 13.35 -25.19 -5.75
CA PRO A 303 13.16 -26.50 -6.41
C PRO A 303 13.79 -26.55 -7.81
N ASP A 304 13.95 -27.73 -8.37
CA ASP A 304 14.50 -27.92 -9.72
C ASP A 304 13.63 -27.27 -10.81
N ALA A 305 12.35 -27.10 -10.56
CA ALA A 305 11.46 -26.38 -11.45
C ALA A 305 11.92 -24.94 -11.74
N ILE A 306 12.43 -24.20 -10.73
CA ILE A 306 12.99 -22.85 -10.95
C ILE A 306 14.23 -22.93 -11.82
N LYS A 307 15.11 -23.94 -11.59
CA LYS A 307 16.31 -24.14 -12.40
C LYS A 307 15.97 -24.38 -13.88
N ALA A 308 14.90 -25.12 -14.14
CA ALA A 308 14.42 -25.37 -15.50
C ALA A 308 13.91 -24.07 -16.16
N VAL A 309 13.09 -23.28 -15.45
CA VAL A 309 12.61 -21.97 -15.93
C VAL A 309 13.79 -21.03 -16.18
N MET A 310 14.77 -20.98 -15.27
CA MET A 310 15.97 -20.14 -15.41
C MET A 310 16.78 -20.52 -16.65
N ARG A 311 17.04 -21.82 -16.90
CA ARG A 311 17.72 -22.29 -18.09
C ARG A 311 17.01 -21.89 -19.38
N GLN A 312 15.68 -22.12 -19.45
CA GLN A 312 14.89 -21.70 -20.60
C GLN A 312 15.01 -20.20 -20.88
N ARG A 313 15.04 -19.38 -19.81
CA ARG A 313 15.19 -17.93 -19.92
C ARG A 313 16.59 -17.53 -20.38
N LEU A 314 17.62 -18.20 -19.90
CA LEU A 314 19.01 -17.98 -20.32
C LEU A 314 19.19 -18.34 -21.79
N ASP A 315 18.66 -19.49 -22.24
CA ASP A 315 18.70 -19.90 -23.65
C ASP A 315 18.00 -18.90 -24.57
N ALA A 316 16.83 -18.38 -24.13
CA ALA A 316 16.10 -17.35 -24.86
C ALA A 316 16.88 -16.02 -24.92
N ALA A 317 17.52 -15.62 -23.81
CA ALA A 317 18.34 -14.42 -23.76
C ALA A 317 19.60 -14.54 -24.64
N ASP A 318 20.28 -15.67 -24.61
CA ASP A 318 21.44 -15.96 -25.44
C ASP A 318 21.09 -15.88 -26.92
N SER A 319 19.94 -16.44 -27.31
CA SER A 319 19.43 -16.37 -28.69
C SER A 319 19.21 -14.92 -29.17
N CYS A 320 18.94 -13.99 -28.26
CA CYS A 320 18.73 -12.56 -28.61
C CYS A 320 20.02 -11.75 -28.67
N LEU A 321 21.14 -12.23 -28.12
CA LEU A 321 22.39 -11.48 -28.11
C LEU A 321 23.04 -11.34 -29.53
N GLY A 322 22.71 -12.25 -30.44
CA GLY A 322 23.36 -12.29 -31.77
C GLY A 322 24.86 -12.63 -31.71
N PRO A 323 25.54 -12.72 -32.83
CA PRO A 323 26.98 -12.93 -32.84
C PRO A 323 27.69 -11.68 -32.30
N LEU A 324 28.70 -11.90 -31.44
CA LEU A 324 29.59 -10.84 -30.98
C LEU A 324 30.22 -10.16 -32.20
N LEU A 325 30.04 -8.87 -32.36
CA LEU A 325 30.77 -8.09 -33.33
C LEU A 325 32.25 -8.06 -32.88
N THR A 326 33.08 -8.85 -33.49
CA THR A 326 34.54 -8.86 -33.31
C THR A 326 35.20 -7.64 -33.94
#